data_f8f134e0eed5e90355dabeb6f786de14
#
_entry.id   f8f134e0eed5e90355dabeb6f786de14
#
_cell.length_a   1.000
_cell.length_b   1.000
_cell.length_c   1.000
_cell.angle_alpha   90.00
_cell.angle_beta   90.00
_cell.angle_gamma   90.00
#
_symmetry.space_group_name_H-M   'P 1'
#
loop_
_entity.id
_entity.type
_entity.pdbx_description
1 polymer ?
#
loop_
_entity_poly.entity_id
_entity_poly.type
_entity_poly.pdbx_seq_one_letter_code
_entity_poly.pdbx_strand_id
1 'polypeptide(L)'
;MSTRHGWIGLALALCVAPACSSEPPKPAPAAAAPAPAPPPEPRVKVYVTNEMSGDFTVIDADRQTAIGTYAIGKRPRGIKVSPDGKSLYVALSGSPNAGPGVDPKTLPPPERSADGIGEIDVVTHKVKRIMRAGNDPEQLDISADGQRLYVANEDAAQVSIVDVPSGNVVGTVKMGDEPEGVTIRPDGKVVYVTSEDEGAVYAIDTGTNKVLKKVPVGHRPRSIGFLPDGSRAFVSLENDGAIAVVDAQKHRFLHLIQLEGKGATPKPRPMGIAVHPDGSTVYVTAGSFGHLFLVDPSKKTAATSIEAGQRPWGVGLLPDGKTIVTANGPSNDVSFIDLATKAVKKISAGARPWGVAVVGR
;
A
#
# COMPACT_ATOMS: atom_id res chain seq x y z
N MET A 1 -56.02 102.62 10.05
CA MET A 1 -57.35 102.53 10.64
C MET A 1 -57.49 101.15 11.26
N SER A 2 -57.67 101.19 12.58
CA SER A 2 -58.55 100.34 13.40
C SER A 2 -58.08 98.95 13.58
N THR A 3 -57.80 98.50 14.66
CA THR A 3 -58.20 98.39 16.06
C THR A 3 -58.19 96.90 16.47
N ARG A 4 -57.38 96.55 17.44
CA ARG A 4 -57.68 95.91 18.75
C ARG A 4 -58.37 94.56 18.73
N HIS A 5 -57.88 93.53 19.39
CA HIS A 5 -58.01 93.19 20.82
C HIS A 5 -57.20 91.94 21.12
N GLY A 6 -56.55 92.01 22.21
CA GLY A 6 -55.84 90.87 22.81
C GLY A 6 -56.73 89.95 23.65
N TRP A 7 -56.29 88.76 23.87
CA TRP A 7 -56.71 87.93 24.96
C TRP A 7 -55.49 87.07 25.46
N ILE A 8 -55.30 87.17 26.72
CA ILE A 8 -54.30 86.50 27.45
C ILE A 8 -54.85 85.10 27.74
N GLY A 9 -54.23 84.10 27.23
CA GLY A 9 -54.53 82.66 27.58
C GLY A 9 -53.39 82.03 28.35
N LEU A 10 -53.64 81.70 29.59
CA LEU A 10 -52.77 81.01 30.54
C LEU A 10 -52.53 79.59 30.09
N ALA A 11 -51.35 79.21 29.61
CA ALA A 11 -51.04 77.84 29.25
C ALA A 11 -50.41 77.10 30.48
N LEU A 12 -51.13 76.13 30.97
CA LEU A 12 -50.67 75.20 31.96
C LEU A 12 -49.74 74.20 31.27
N ALA A 13 -48.46 74.21 31.60
CA ALA A 13 -47.47 73.25 31.13
C ALA A 13 -47.57 71.95 31.95
N LEU A 14 -48.12 70.90 31.36
CA LEU A 14 -48.02 69.54 31.90
C LEU A 14 -46.65 68.98 31.54
N CYS A 15 -45.78 68.81 32.54
CA CYS A 15 -44.54 68.04 32.41
C CYS A 15 -44.91 66.54 32.36
N VAL A 16 -44.85 65.96 31.18
CA VAL A 16 -44.86 64.50 31.01
C VAL A 16 -43.38 64.01 31.12
N ALA A 17 -43.04 63.29 32.17
CA ALA A 17 -41.79 62.65 32.30
C ALA A 17 -41.73 61.39 31.35
N PRO A 18 -40.66 61.19 30.58
CA PRO A 18 -40.57 59.98 29.81
C PRO A 18 -40.29 58.78 30.72
N ALA A 19 -41.15 57.79 30.71
CA ALA A 19 -40.94 56.51 31.32
C ALA A 19 -39.80 55.79 30.59
N CYS A 20 -38.65 55.66 31.26
CA CYS A 20 -37.59 54.76 30.83
C CYS A 20 -38.06 53.29 30.94
N SER A 21 -38.47 52.71 29.83
CA SER A 21 -38.64 51.26 29.72
C SER A 21 -37.26 50.63 29.63
N SER A 22 -36.73 50.12 30.74
CA SER A 22 -35.54 49.27 30.72
C SER A 22 -35.91 47.91 30.19
N GLU A 23 -35.59 47.65 28.89
CA GLU A 23 -35.63 46.32 28.34
C GLU A 23 -34.70 45.42 29.15
N PRO A 24 -35.10 44.19 29.51
CA PRO A 24 -34.20 43.29 30.26
C PRO A 24 -33.01 42.92 29.37
N PRO A 25 -31.80 42.80 29.91
CA PRO A 25 -30.62 42.49 29.14
C PRO A 25 -30.83 41.14 28.41
N LYS A 26 -30.57 41.15 27.09
CA LYS A 26 -30.57 39.95 26.24
C LYS A 26 -29.64 38.90 26.87
N PRO A 27 -30.10 37.64 27.09
CA PRO A 27 -29.24 36.63 27.67
C PRO A 27 -27.98 36.45 26.81
N ALA A 28 -26.81 36.45 27.47
CA ALA A 28 -25.54 36.21 26.81
C ALA A 28 -25.59 34.86 26.06
N PRO A 29 -25.00 34.77 24.85
CA PRO A 29 -24.94 33.50 24.13
C PRO A 29 -24.32 32.44 25.05
N ALA A 30 -25.02 31.30 25.21
CA ALA A 30 -24.49 30.18 25.95
C ALA A 30 -23.12 29.81 25.36
N ALA A 31 -22.10 29.71 26.21
CA ALA A 31 -20.78 29.30 25.80
C ALA A 31 -20.88 27.96 25.03
N ALA A 32 -20.39 27.93 23.80
CA ALA A 32 -20.39 26.71 22.98
C ALA A 32 -19.67 25.61 23.78
N ALA A 33 -20.31 24.44 23.85
CA ALA A 33 -19.68 23.28 24.48
C ALA A 33 -18.30 23.02 23.88
N PRO A 34 -17.27 22.72 24.66
CA PRO A 34 -15.94 22.43 24.13
C PRO A 34 -16.05 21.32 23.07
N ALA A 35 -15.36 21.51 21.94
CA ALA A 35 -15.30 20.49 20.89
C ALA A 35 -14.82 19.16 21.49
N PRO A 36 -15.40 18.01 21.08
CA PRO A 36 -14.96 16.72 21.57
C PRO A 36 -13.46 16.55 21.31
N ALA A 37 -12.74 15.98 22.27
CA ALA A 37 -11.32 15.70 22.12
C ALA A 37 -11.08 14.84 20.84
N PRO A 38 -10.03 15.10 20.08
CA PRO A 38 -9.71 14.29 18.91
C PRO A 38 -9.56 12.82 19.33
N PRO A 39 -9.99 11.86 18.49
CA PRO A 39 -9.85 10.45 18.81
C PRO A 39 -8.36 10.10 19.00
N PRO A 40 -8.05 9.14 19.88
CA PRO A 40 -6.66 8.73 20.09
C PRO A 40 -6.04 8.22 18.78
N GLU A 41 -4.73 8.45 18.61
CA GLU A 41 -3.97 7.99 17.46
C GLU A 41 -4.06 6.46 17.31
N PRO A 42 -4.22 5.92 16.08
CA PRO A 42 -4.26 4.47 15.84
C PRO A 42 -2.97 3.79 16.29
N ARG A 43 -3.08 2.59 16.86
CA ARG A 43 -1.93 1.75 17.20
C ARG A 43 -1.34 1.09 15.96
N VAL A 44 -2.18 0.78 14.97
CA VAL A 44 -1.79 0.18 13.70
C VAL A 44 -2.38 0.99 12.56
N LYS A 45 -1.54 1.39 11.60
CA LYS A 45 -1.95 2.04 10.35
C LYS A 45 -1.63 1.14 9.16
N VAL A 46 -2.55 1.07 8.21
CA VAL A 46 -2.34 0.42 6.93
C VAL A 46 -2.20 1.49 5.85
N TYR A 47 -1.16 1.36 5.05
CA TYR A 47 -0.87 2.24 3.91
C TYR A 47 -1.05 1.45 2.62
N VAL A 48 -1.83 1.98 1.71
CA VAL A 48 -2.18 1.32 0.45
C VAL A 48 -1.90 2.25 -0.71
N THR A 49 -0.97 1.88 -1.59
CA THR A 49 -0.69 2.65 -2.81
C THR A 49 -1.83 2.49 -3.81
N ASN A 50 -2.18 3.58 -4.49
CA ASN A 50 -3.27 3.63 -5.47
C ASN A 50 -2.67 4.00 -6.83
N GLU A 51 -2.44 2.99 -7.67
CA GLU A 51 -1.65 3.08 -8.89
C GLU A 51 -2.17 4.16 -9.86
N MET A 52 -3.48 4.24 -10.04
CA MET A 52 -4.06 5.13 -11.06
C MET A 52 -4.35 6.55 -10.56
N SER A 53 -4.58 6.74 -9.26
CA SER A 53 -4.80 8.09 -8.70
C SER A 53 -3.51 8.78 -8.28
N GLY A 54 -2.37 8.07 -8.22
CA GLY A 54 -1.07 8.67 -7.92
C GLY A 54 -0.90 9.07 -6.45
N ASP A 55 -1.54 8.35 -5.56
CA ASP A 55 -1.62 8.64 -4.13
C ASP A 55 -1.51 7.36 -3.29
N PHE A 56 -1.61 7.48 -1.98
CA PHE A 56 -1.84 6.36 -1.07
C PHE A 56 -2.94 6.68 -0.07
N THR A 57 -3.70 5.65 0.29
CA THR A 57 -4.72 5.72 1.34
C THR A 57 -4.15 5.25 2.66
N VAL A 58 -4.39 5.99 3.74
CA VAL A 58 -4.06 5.62 5.11
C VAL A 58 -5.32 5.16 5.83
N ILE A 59 -5.25 4.00 6.45
CA ILE A 59 -6.37 3.37 7.14
C ILE A 59 -6.00 3.13 8.61
N ASP A 60 -6.88 3.55 9.51
CA ASP A 60 -6.86 3.15 10.91
C ASP A 60 -7.29 1.68 11.01
N ALA A 61 -6.35 0.80 11.35
CA ALA A 61 -6.63 -0.63 11.41
C ALA A 61 -7.47 -1.01 12.64
N ASP A 62 -7.35 -0.26 13.74
CA ASP A 62 -8.13 -0.52 14.96
C ASP A 62 -9.62 -0.22 14.75
N ARG A 63 -9.93 0.85 14.01
CA ARG A 63 -11.32 1.25 13.70
C ARG A 63 -11.81 0.74 12.35
N GLN A 64 -10.87 0.29 11.51
CA GLN A 64 -11.11 -0.10 10.12
C GLN A 64 -11.84 1.01 9.35
N THR A 65 -11.24 2.20 9.36
CA THR A 65 -11.73 3.40 8.66
C THR A 65 -10.59 4.13 7.97
N ALA A 66 -10.86 4.70 6.78
CA ALA A 66 -9.88 5.53 6.11
C ALA A 66 -9.64 6.83 6.90
N ILE A 67 -8.36 7.17 7.10
CA ILE A 67 -7.92 8.42 7.70
C ILE A 67 -7.83 9.51 6.64
N GLY A 68 -7.29 9.17 5.47
CA GLY A 68 -7.11 10.11 4.37
C GLY A 68 -6.37 9.50 3.20
N THR A 69 -6.30 10.27 2.10
CA THR A 69 -5.57 9.92 0.88
C THR A 69 -4.60 11.05 0.56
N TYR A 70 -3.35 10.72 0.21
CA TYR A 70 -2.25 11.67 0.07
C TYR A 70 -1.51 11.44 -1.23
N ALA A 71 -1.36 12.49 -2.04
CA ALA A 71 -0.66 12.44 -3.31
C ALA A 71 0.84 12.20 -3.12
N ILE A 72 1.43 11.33 -3.94
CA ILE A 72 2.86 10.97 -3.86
C ILE A 72 3.60 10.97 -5.19
N GLY A 73 2.92 10.79 -6.31
CA GLY A 73 3.54 10.74 -7.64
C GLY A 73 2.80 9.80 -8.57
N LYS A 74 3.38 9.54 -9.74
CA LYS A 74 2.74 8.71 -10.77
C LYS A 74 2.88 7.22 -10.46
N ARG A 75 1.82 6.47 -10.72
CA ARG A 75 1.77 5.00 -10.62
C ARG A 75 2.50 4.45 -9.40
N PRO A 76 2.13 4.82 -8.17
CA PRO A 76 2.72 4.23 -6.97
C PRO A 76 2.32 2.76 -6.87
N ARG A 77 3.33 1.86 -6.78
CA ARG A 77 3.15 0.40 -6.75
C ARG A 77 3.73 -0.21 -5.47
N GLY A 78 4.89 -0.82 -5.55
CA GLY A 78 5.54 -1.42 -4.39
C GLY A 78 5.73 -0.44 -3.23
N ILE A 79 5.47 -0.90 -2.01
CA ILE A 79 5.60 -0.10 -0.79
C ILE A 79 6.25 -0.91 0.32
N LYS A 80 7.23 -0.31 1.01
CA LYS A 80 7.89 -0.90 2.18
C LYS A 80 8.05 0.11 3.30
N VAL A 81 7.98 -0.38 4.52
CA VAL A 81 8.22 0.41 5.74
C VAL A 81 9.70 0.36 6.06
N SER A 82 10.29 1.49 6.47
CA SER A 82 11.65 1.48 7.05
C SER A 82 11.69 0.65 8.32
N PRO A 83 12.84 0.01 8.67
CA PRO A 83 12.95 -0.81 9.88
C PRO A 83 12.65 -0.06 11.18
N ASP A 84 12.85 1.27 11.20
CA ASP A 84 12.53 2.13 12.35
C ASP A 84 11.06 2.61 12.37
N GLY A 85 10.26 2.23 11.37
CA GLY A 85 8.85 2.59 11.23
C GLY A 85 8.56 4.05 10.91
N LYS A 86 9.58 4.87 10.57
CA LYS A 86 9.40 6.33 10.38
C LYS A 86 9.21 6.76 8.94
N SER A 87 9.61 5.93 7.99
CA SER A 87 9.48 6.20 6.55
C SER A 87 8.79 5.07 5.82
N LEU A 88 8.11 5.42 4.74
CA LEU A 88 7.66 4.49 3.71
C LEU A 88 8.50 4.74 2.45
N TYR A 89 8.86 3.67 1.77
CA TYR A 89 9.49 3.72 0.45
C TYR A 89 8.50 3.19 -0.58
N VAL A 90 8.24 3.98 -1.61
CA VAL A 90 7.23 3.67 -2.64
C VAL A 90 7.84 3.75 -4.02
N ALA A 91 7.69 2.70 -4.82
CA ALA A 91 8.05 2.69 -6.22
C ALA A 91 7.07 3.56 -7.02
N LEU A 92 7.60 4.55 -7.74
CA LEU A 92 6.86 5.49 -8.58
C LEU A 92 7.29 5.31 -10.03
N SER A 93 6.34 5.21 -10.96
CA SER A 93 6.64 4.97 -12.37
C SER A 93 5.97 5.98 -13.29
N GLY A 94 6.73 6.49 -14.25
CA GLY A 94 6.24 7.29 -15.35
C GLY A 94 5.86 6.48 -16.59
N SER A 95 6.01 5.15 -16.56
CA SER A 95 5.58 4.29 -17.66
C SER A 95 4.06 4.26 -17.76
N PRO A 96 3.47 4.30 -18.97
CA PRO A 96 2.04 4.23 -19.13
C PRO A 96 1.52 2.84 -18.77
N ASN A 97 0.31 2.77 -18.19
CA ASN A 97 -0.32 1.51 -17.86
C ASN A 97 -1.01 0.92 -19.10
N ALA A 98 -0.53 -0.21 -19.60
CA ALA A 98 -1.24 -1.03 -20.55
C ALA A 98 -2.35 -1.80 -19.84
N GLY A 99 -3.60 -1.32 -19.90
CA GLY A 99 -4.74 -2.10 -19.44
C GLY A 99 -4.89 -3.40 -20.26
N PRO A 100 -5.66 -4.39 -19.78
CA PRO A 100 -5.89 -5.62 -20.54
C PRO A 100 -6.40 -5.34 -21.97
N GLY A 101 -5.71 -5.91 -22.98
CA GLY A 101 -6.08 -5.77 -24.38
C GLY A 101 -5.61 -4.48 -25.08
N VAL A 102 -4.85 -3.64 -24.40
CA VAL A 102 -4.21 -2.45 -25.00
C VAL A 102 -2.87 -2.88 -25.58
N ASP A 103 -2.63 -2.57 -26.88
CA ASP A 103 -1.31 -2.76 -27.49
C ASP A 103 -0.32 -1.78 -26.86
N PRO A 104 0.76 -2.23 -26.21
CA PRO A 104 1.77 -1.36 -25.62
C PRO A 104 2.37 -0.34 -26.58
N LYS A 105 2.43 -0.66 -27.88
CA LYS A 105 2.94 0.24 -28.93
C LYS A 105 2.06 1.46 -29.19
N THR A 106 0.80 1.43 -28.74
CA THR A 106 -0.13 2.56 -28.89
C THR A 106 -0.08 3.53 -27.73
N LEU A 107 0.66 3.18 -26.66
CA LEU A 107 0.79 3.99 -25.48
C LEU A 107 1.73 5.20 -25.70
N PRO A 108 1.53 6.31 -24.97
CA PRO A 108 2.48 7.41 -25.01
C PRO A 108 3.86 6.96 -24.48
N PRO A 109 4.93 7.65 -24.86
CA PRO A 109 6.26 7.35 -24.33
C PRO A 109 6.30 7.52 -22.81
N PRO A 110 7.12 6.74 -22.10
CA PRO A 110 7.28 6.85 -20.66
C PRO A 110 7.80 8.22 -20.23
N GLU A 111 7.24 8.77 -19.15
CA GLU A 111 7.75 9.96 -18.48
C GLU A 111 8.81 9.60 -17.45
N ARG A 112 10.05 9.36 -17.89
CA ARG A 112 11.18 8.92 -17.02
C ARG A 112 11.51 9.88 -15.89
N SER A 113 11.11 11.14 -15.99
CA SER A 113 11.26 12.12 -14.90
C SER A 113 10.40 11.78 -13.68
N ALA A 114 9.35 11.01 -13.84
CA ALA A 114 8.48 10.54 -12.76
C ALA A 114 8.94 9.22 -12.12
N ASP A 115 9.90 8.50 -12.72
CA ASP A 115 10.45 7.27 -12.15
C ASP A 115 11.30 7.55 -10.90
N GLY A 116 11.16 6.71 -9.89
CA GLY A 116 11.98 6.77 -8.68
C GLY A 116 11.35 6.10 -7.47
N ILE A 117 12.03 6.21 -6.33
CA ILE A 117 11.51 5.77 -5.04
C ILE A 117 11.19 6.98 -4.19
N GLY A 118 9.91 7.17 -3.88
CA GLY A 118 9.44 8.17 -2.94
C GLY A 118 9.72 7.74 -1.51
N GLU A 119 10.42 8.57 -0.74
CA GLU A 119 10.51 8.45 0.72
C GLU A 119 9.44 9.33 1.36
N ILE A 120 8.52 8.72 2.10
CA ILE A 120 7.37 9.38 2.71
C ILE A 120 7.50 9.31 4.24
N ASP A 121 7.21 10.40 4.91
CA ASP A 121 7.15 10.46 6.37
C ASP A 121 5.85 9.84 6.88
N VAL A 122 5.95 8.86 7.78
CA VAL A 122 4.80 8.10 8.33
C VAL A 122 3.86 8.97 9.16
N VAL A 123 4.37 10.04 9.79
CA VAL A 123 3.57 10.90 10.68
C VAL A 123 2.86 11.99 9.88
N THR A 124 3.60 12.69 9.02
CA THR A 124 3.08 13.83 8.27
C THR A 124 2.45 13.44 6.94
N HIS A 125 2.69 12.21 6.46
CA HIS A 125 2.26 11.67 5.17
C HIS A 125 2.78 12.47 3.97
N LYS A 126 3.88 13.21 4.15
CA LYS A 126 4.50 14.02 3.10
C LYS A 126 5.69 13.30 2.48
N VAL A 127 5.87 13.50 1.18
CA VAL A 127 7.08 13.09 0.47
C VAL A 127 8.26 13.91 0.99
N LYS A 128 9.28 13.23 1.53
CA LYS A 128 10.55 13.85 1.97
C LYS A 128 11.47 14.11 0.77
N ARG A 129 11.58 13.13 -0.10
CA ARG A 129 12.40 13.15 -1.34
C ARG A 129 11.99 12.05 -2.29
N ILE A 130 12.44 12.16 -3.54
CA ILE A 130 12.37 11.08 -4.54
C ILE A 130 13.79 10.71 -4.92
N MET A 131 14.16 9.45 -4.73
CA MET A 131 15.47 8.88 -5.08
C MET A 131 15.40 8.27 -6.47
N ARG A 132 16.36 8.56 -7.34
CA ARG A 132 16.45 7.93 -8.66
C ARG A 132 16.93 6.49 -8.47
N ALA A 133 16.16 5.52 -8.97
CA ALA A 133 16.44 4.11 -8.76
C ALA A 133 16.46 3.27 -10.06
N GLY A 134 16.23 3.87 -11.20
CA GLY A 134 16.14 3.19 -12.51
C GLY A 134 14.87 3.56 -13.25
N ASN A 135 14.52 2.77 -14.26
CA ASN A 135 13.37 3.00 -15.12
C ASN A 135 12.27 2.00 -14.82
N ASP A 136 11.05 2.50 -14.64
CA ASP A 136 9.86 1.74 -14.29
C ASP A 136 10.05 0.85 -13.04
N PRO A 137 10.32 1.45 -11.85
CA PRO A 137 10.45 0.68 -10.62
C PRO A 137 9.11 0.05 -10.26
N GLU A 138 9.13 -1.28 -9.98
CA GLU A 138 7.93 -2.08 -9.70
C GLU A 138 7.82 -2.39 -8.20
N GLN A 139 8.70 -3.22 -7.72
CA GLN A 139 8.79 -3.64 -6.32
C GLN A 139 10.15 -3.30 -5.74
N LEU A 140 10.20 -3.25 -4.43
CA LEU A 140 11.42 -2.98 -3.67
C LEU A 140 11.41 -3.72 -2.34
N ASP A 141 12.60 -3.91 -1.77
CA ASP A 141 12.74 -4.30 -0.37
C ASP A 141 13.90 -3.54 0.28
N ILE A 142 13.86 -3.44 1.62
CA ILE A 142 14.86 -2.68 2.39
C ILE A 142 15.64 -3.61 3.32
N SER A 143 16.96 -3.40 3.40
CA SER A 143 17.80 -4.12 4.35
C SER A 143 17.40 -3.84 5.80
N ALA A 144 17.62 -4.83 6.69
CA ALA A 144 17.23 -4.76 8.08
C ALA A 144 17.87 -3.59 8.87
N ASP A 145 19.05 -3.13 8.41
CA ASP A 145 19.71 -1.94 8.95
C ASP A 145 19.21 -0.61 8.36
N GLY A 146 18.27 -0.67 7.41
CA GLY A 146 17.70 0.50 6.74
C GLY A 146 18.64 1.22 5.78
N GLN A 147 19.81 0.64 5.44
CA GLN A 147 20.83 1.33 4.65
C GLN A 147 20.74 1.10 3.15
N ARG A 148 20.07 0.02 2.70
CA ARG A 148 20.00 -0.36 1.29
C ARG A 148 18.57 -0.67 0.86
N LEU A 149 18.18 -0.12 -0.30
CA LEU A 149 17.00 -0.57 -1.03
C LEU A 149 17.46 -1.40 -2.23
N TYR A 150 16.76 -2.49 -2.49
CA TYR A 150 16.85 -3.28 -3.71
C TYR A 150 15.58 -3.05 -4.50
N VAL A 151 15.72 -2.57 -5.74
CA VAL A 151 14.60 -2.09 -6.56
C VAL A 151 14.60 -2.82 -7.89
N ALA A 152 13.52 -3.53 -8.19
CA ALA A 152 13.29 -4.10 -9.51
C ALA A 152 12.87 -2.99 -10.47
N ASN A 153 13.54 -2.90 -11.63
CA ASN A 153 13.26 -1.92 -12.67
C ASN A 153 12.87 -2.66 -13.94
N GLU A 154 11.58 -2.68 -14.22
CA GLU A 154 10.95 -3.49 -15.26
C GLU A 154 11.54 -3.20 -16.64
N ASP A 155 11.48 -1.93 -17.08
CA ASP A 155 11.96 -1.49 -18.39
C ASP A 155 13.51 -1.51 -18.55
N ALA A 156 14.26 -1.69 -17.46
CA ALA A 156 15.72 -1.70 -17.49
C ALA A 156 16.33 -3.10 -17.36
N ALA A 157 15.50 -4.15 -17.17
CA ALA A 157 15.94 -5.54 -16.95
C ALA A 157 17.06 -5.64 -15.89
N GLN A 158 16.90 -4.92 -14.77
CA GLN A 158 17.92 -4.86 -13.71
C GLN A 158 17.33 -4.59 -12.33
N VAL A 159 18.13 -4.95 -11.33
CA VAL A 159 17.92 -4.50 -9.95
C VAL A 159 18.88 -3.36 -9.65
N SER A 160 18.37 -2.27 -9.10
CA SER A 160 19.22 -1.20 -8.55
C SER A 160 19.38 -1.36 -7.05
N ILE A 161 20.58 -1.11 -6.56
CA ILE A 161 20.91 -1.03 -5.14
C ILE A 161 21.08 0.46 -4.80
N VAL A 162 20.16 0.97 -3.99
CA VAL A 162 20.17 2.38 -3.58
C VAL A 162 20.69 2.50 -2.15
N ASP A 163 21.64 3.37 -1.95
CA ASP A 163 22.12 3.79 -0.63
C ASP A 163 21.09 4.76 -0.04
N VAL A 164 20.40 4.36 1.02
CA VAL A 164 19.31 5.14 1.59
C VAL A 164 19.75 6.50 2.12
N PRO A 165 20.86 6.63 2.89
CA PRO A 165 21.30 7.93 3.37
C PRO A 165 21.55 8.94 2.27
N SER A 166 22.30 8.58 1.24
CA SER A 166 22.62 9.49 0.11
C SER A 166 21.51 9.58 -0.95
N GLY A 167 20.64 8.58 -1.04
CA GLY A 167 19.63 8.45 -2.09
C GLY A 167 20.20 8.09 -3.47
N ASN A 168 21.47 7.67 -3.56
CA ASN A 168 22.15 7.36 -4.81
C ASN A 168 22.15 5.85 -5.11
N VAL A 169 22.09 5.50 -6.40
CA VAL A 169 22.36 4.13 -6.85
C VAL A 169 23.85 3.84 -6.68
N VAL A 170 24.16 2.83 -5.88
CA VAL A 170 25.55 2.39 -5.58
C VAL A 170 25.91 1.09 -6.27
N GLY A 171 24.96 0.46 -6.94
CA GLY A 171 25.16 -0.75 -7.70
C GLY A 171 23.95 -1.11 -8.54
N THR A 172 24.19 -1.90 -9.59
CA THR A 172 23.15 -2.49 -10.41
C THR A 172 23.46 -3.95 -10.70
N VAL A 173 22.45 -4.79 -10.79
CA VAL A 173 22.57 -6.19 -11.17
C VAL A 173 21.68 -6.42 -12.39
N LYS A 174 22.30 -6.74 -13.52
CA LYS A 174 21.55 -7.16 -14.72
C LYS A 174 20.94 -8.54 -14.47
N MET A 175 19.72 -8.69 -14.95
CA MET A 175 18.99 -9.96 -14.86
C MET A 175 18.09 -10.15 -16.08
N GLY A 176 17.20 -11.13 -16.06
CA GLY A 176 16.22 -11.34 -17.13
C GLY A 176 15.17 -10.24 -17.21
N ASP A 177 14.45 -10.24 -18.33
CA ASP A 177 13.45 -9.22 -18.63
C ASP A 177 12.28 -9.24 -17.64
N GLU A 178 11.64 -8.10 -17.48
CA GLU A 178 10.52 -7.83 -16.58
C GLU A 178 10.79 -8.29 -15.12
N PRO A 179 11.81 -7.71 -14.43
CA PRO A 179 11.98 -7.95 -12.99
C PRO A 179 10.84 -7.29 -12.21
N GLU A 180 10.23 -8.07 -11.29
CA GLU A 180 9.08 -7.58 -10.51
C GLU A 180 9.26 -7.76 -9.00
N GLY A 181 9.01 -8.95 -8.47
CA GLY A 181 9.04 -9.20 -7.03
C GLY A 181 10.45 -9.13 -6.45
N VAL A 182 10.61 -8.39 -5.36
CA VAL A 182 11.88 -8.27 -4.62
C VAL A 182 11.64 -8.61 -3.17
N THR A 183 12.43 -9.52 -2.61
CA THR A 183 12.37 -9.84 -1.17
C THR A 183 13.73 -10.27 -0.65
N ILE A 184 14.17 -9.66 0.45
CA ILE A 184 15.40 -10.01 1.14
C ILE A 184 15.13 -11.21 2.05
N ARG A 185 16.00 -12.23 2.00
CA ARG A 185 15.94 -13.35 2.92
C ARG A 185 16.12 -12.87 4.37
N PRO A 186 15.44 -13.46 5.38
CA PRO A 186 15.47 -12.97 6.76
C PRO A 186 16.86 -12.79 7.39
N ASP A 187 17.86 -13.52 6.92
CA ASP A 187 19.26 -13.36 7.37
C ASP A 187 20.01 -12.16 6.74
N GLY A 188 19.34 -11.44 5.82
CA GLY A 188 19.90 -10.27 5.14
C GLY A 188 20.97 -10.55 4.09
N LYS A 189 21.36 -11.81 3.87
CA LYS A 189 22.51 -12.17 3.02
C LYS A 189 22.19 -12.35 1.54
N VAL A 190 20.93 -12.56 1.22
CA VAL A 190 20.47 -12.81 -0.16
C VAL A 190 19.18 -12.07 -0.41
N VAL A 191 19.08 -11.42 -1.56
CA VAL A 191 17.82 -10.92 -2.09
C VAL A 191 17.38 -11.80 -3.26
N TYR A 192 16.09 -12.17 -3.26
CA TYR A 192 15.44 -12.84 -4.38
C TYR A 192 14.68 -11.84 -5.22
N VAL A 193 14.81 -11.95 -6.54
CA VAL A 193 14.09 -11.13 -7.50
C VAL A 193 13.50 -12.03 -8.58
N THR A 194 12.22 -11.84 -8.89
CA THR A 194 11.56 -12.55 -9.99
C THR A 194 11.86 -11.89 -11.33
N SER A 195 11.94 -12.68 -12.40
CA SER A 195 11.89 -12.24 -13.79
C SER A 195 10.71 -12.93 -14.45
N GLU A 196 9.72 -12.14 -14.89
CA GLU A 196 8.47 -12.66 -15.41
C GLU A 196 8.66 -13.45 -16.70
N ASP A 197 9.36 -12.87 -17.66
CA ASP A 197 9.55 -13.45 -18.99
C ASP A 197 10.44 -14.69 -18.98
N GLU A 198 11.43 -14.72 -18.09
CA GLU A 198 12.31 -15.89 -17.98
C GLU A 198 11.74 -17.00 -17.06
N GLY A 199 10.64 -16.74 -16.38
CA GLY A 199 10.02 -17.72 -15.50
C GLY A 199 10.94 -18.16 -14.34
N ALA A 200 11.75 -17.25 -13.83
CA ALA A 200 12.83 -17.56 -12.90
C ALA A 200 12.90 -16.60 -11.71
N VAL A 201 13.57 -17.07 -10.65
CA VAL A 201 14.01 -16.25 -9.54
C VAL A 201 15.54 -16.12 -9.58
N TYR A 202 16.04 -14.93 -9.43
CA TYR A 202 17.45 -14.63 -9.25
C TYR A 202 17.79 -14.48 -7.78
N ALA A 203 18.73 -15.29 -7.29
CA ALA A 203 19.31 -15.14 -5.96
C ALA A 203 20.56 -14.26 -6.07
N ILE A 204 20.55 -13.12 -5.41
CA ILE A 204 21.62 -12.12 -5.46
C ILE A 204 22.24 -12.01 -4.07
N ASP A 205 23.56 -12.13 -3.96
CA ASP A 205 24.32 -11.93 -2.73
C ASP A 205 24.36 -10.44 -2.38
N THR A 206 23.92 -10.08 -1.18
CA THR A 206 23.81 -8.68 -0.74
C THR A 206 25.16 -8.04 -0.39
N GLY A 207 26.18 -8.84 -0.09
CA GLY A 207 27.52 -8.35 0.22
C GLY A 207 28.34 -8.02 -1.03
N THR A 208 28.13 -8.80 -2.10
CA THR A 208 28.93 -8.67 -3.35
C THR A 208 28.11 -8.10 -4.52
N ASN A 209 26.78 -8.04 -4.39
CA ASN A 209 25.83 -7.68 -5.44
C ASN A 209 25.96 -8.56 -6.70
N LYS A 210 26.32 -9.84 -6.53
CA LYS A 210 26.45 -10.78 -7.64
C LYS A 210 25.31 -11.81 -7.62
N VAL A 211 24.89 -12.22 -8.82
CA VAL A 211 23.96 -13.33 -8.96
C VAL A 211 24.63 -14.62 -8.54
N LEU A 212 24.12 -15.24 -7.48
CA LEU A 212 24.52 -16.56 -7.01
C LEU A 212 23.92 -17.67 -7.87
N LYS A 213 22.64 -17.51 -8.22
CA LYS A 213 21.89 -18.53 -8.95
C LYS A 213 20.69 -17.91 -9.65
N LYS A 214 20.38 -18.41 -10.86
CA LYS A 214 19.09 -18.31 -11.52
C LYS A 214 18.34 -19.63 -11.29
N VAL A 215 17.12 -19.56 -10.75
CA VAL A 215 16.29 -20.71 -10.40
C VAL A 215 15.03 -20.66 -11.26
N PRO A 216 14.88 -21.51 -12.27
CA PRO A 216 13.62 -21.64 -13.00
C PRO A 216 12.51 -22.10 -12.05
N VAL A 217 11.36 -21.44 -12.05
CA VAL A 217 10.26 -21.70 -11.12
C VAL A 217 8.92 -21.96 -11.79
N GLY A 218 8.67 -21.38 -12.97
CA GLY A 218 7.43 -21.49 -13.73
C GLY A 218 7.06 -20.18 -14.40
N HIS A 219 5.83 -20.05 -14.90
CA HIS A 219 5.44 -18.95 -15.77
C HIS A 219 4.93 -17.74 -15.00
N ARG A 220 5.50 -16.59 -15.33
CA ARG A 220 5.16 -15.28 -14.78
C ARG A 220 5.23 -15.22 -13.25
N PRO A 221 6.43 -15.42 -12.68
CA PRO A 221 6.62 -15.28 -11.23
C PRO A 221 6.47 -13.83 -10.80
N ARG A 222 5.65 -13.58 -9.74
CA ARG A 222 5.31 -12.27 -9.25
C ARG A 222 5.97 -11.96 -7.90
N SER A 223 5.36 -12.37 -6.83
CA SER A 223 5.76 -12.05 -5.47
C SER A 223 6.54 -13.18 -4.81
N ILE A 224 7.35 -12.85 -3.80
CA ILE A 224 8.17 -13.79 -3.04
C ILE A 224 7.91 -13.61 -1.55
N GLY A 225 7.76 -14.72 -0.83
CA GLY A 225 7.74 -14.74 0.63
C GLY A 225 8.69 -15.80 1.16
N PHE A 226 9.48 -15.46 2.18
CA PHE A 226 10.34 -16.43 2.86
C PHE A 226 9.69 -16.94 4.14
N LEU A 227 9.97 -18.20 4.52
CA LEU A 227 9.76 -18.62 5.90
C LEU A 227 10.63 -17.78 6.84
N PRO A 228 10.20 -17.56 8.09
CA PRO A 228 10.96 -16.74 9.05
C PRO A 228 12.40 -17.25 9.32
N ASP A 229 12.62 -18.56 9.21
CA ASP A 229 13.95 -19.18 9.34
C ASP A 229 14.81 -19.08 8.08
N GLY A 230 14.29 -18.51 6.99
CA GLY A 230 14.96 -18.35 5.70
C GLY A 230 15.23 -19.68 4.97
N SER A 231 14.66 -20.79 5.40
CA SER A 231 14.92 -22.11 4.80
C SER A 231 14.25 -22.29 3.44
N ARG A 232 13.07 -21.70 3.26
CA ARG A 232 12.25 -21.81 2.04
C ARG A 232 11.77 -20.46 1.57
N ALA A 233 11.62 -20.32 0.26
CA ALA A 233 10.92 -19.23 -0.39
C ALA A 233 9.70 -19.78 -1.15
N PHE A 234 8.63 -18.98 -1.17
CA PHE A 234 7.40 -19.22 -1.92
C PHE A 234 7.28 -18.13 -2.98
N VAL A 235 7.04 -18.54 -4.22
CA VAL A 235 6.96 -17.64 -5.37
C VAL A 235 5.61 -17.83 -6.06
N SER A 236 4.83 -16.78 -6.18
CA SER A 236 3.55 -16.85 -6.90
C SER A 236 3.78 -16.90 -8.39
N LEU A 237 3.11 -17.85 -9.08
CA LEU A 237 3.20 -18.09 -10.51
C LEU A 237 1.86 -17.74 -11.16
N GLU A 238 1.75 -16.51 -11.66
CA GLU A 238 0.47 -15.97 -12.13
C GLU A 238 -0.20 -16.83 -13.19
N ASN A 239 0.58 -17.32 -14.17
CA ASN A 239 0.03 -18.09 -15.28
C ASN A 239 -0.11 -19.58 -15.00
N ASP A 240 0.52 -20.10 -13.95
CA ASP A 240 0.44 -21.52 -13.57
C ASP A 240 -0.69 -21.81 -12.57
N GLY A 241 -1.23 -20.79 -11.92
CA GLY A 241 -2.20 -20.95 -10.84
C GLY A 241 -1.62 -21.68 -9.62
N ALA A 242 -0.33 -21.51 -9.39
CA ALA A 242 0.45 -22.25 -8.41
C ALA A 242 1.44 -21.37 -7.67
N ILE A 243 2.06 -21.93 -6.64
CA ILE A 243 3.19 -21.36 -5.92
C ILE A 243 4.38 -22.28 -6.10
N ALA A 244 5.52 -21.74 -6.54
CA ALA A 244 6.78 -22.48 -6.51
C ALA A 244 7.38 -22.43 -5.10
N VAL A 245 7.82 -23.59 -4.62
CA VAL A 245 8.59 -23.73 -3.37
C VAL A 245 10.06 -23.90 -3.73
N VAL A 246 10.91 -23.04 -3.16
CA VAL A 246 12.35 -23.01 -3.39
C VAL A 246 13.09 -23.27 -2.08
N ASP A 247 14.06 -24.17 -2.10
CA ASP A 247 15.08 -24.29 -1.04
C ASP A 247 15.95 -23.05 -1.08
N ALA A 248 15.74 -22.16 -0.12
CA ALA A 248 16.38 -20.84 -0.12
C ALA A 248 17.82 -20.86 0.40
N GLN A 249 18.29 -21.97 0.95
CA GLN A 249 19.69 -22.17 1.34
C GLN A 249 20.54 -22.69 0.17
N LYS A 250 19.94 -23.56 -0.67
CA LYS A 250 20.60 -24.19 -1.82
C LYS A 250 20.23 -23.54 -3.15
N HIS A 251 19.35 -22.55 -3.13
CA HIS A 251 18.80 -21.89 -4.31
C HIS A 251 18.32 -22.89 -5.36
N ARG A 252 17.40 -23.77 -4.95
CA ARG A 252 16.89 -24.85 -5.78
C ARG A 252 15.40 -24.98 -5.71
N PHE A 253 14.74 -25.07 -6.88
CA PHE A 253 13.32 -25.43 -6.96
C PHE A 253 13.07 -26.80 -6.32
N LEU A 254 12.00 -26.89 -5.54
CA LEU A 254 11.57 -28.12 -4.88
C LEU A 254 10.34 -28.73 -5.52
N HIS A 255 9.23 -28.01 -5.54
CA HIS A 255 7.95 -28.45 -6.08
C HIS A 255 6.98 -27.27 -6.23
N LEU A 256 5.84 -27.54 -6.85
CA LEU A 256 4.71 -26.61 -6.90
C LEU A 256 3.69 -26.93 -5.81
N ILE A 257 3.03 -25.90 -5.29
CA ILE A 257 1.78 -25.99 -4.54
C ILE A 257 0.67 -25.46 -5.46
N GLN A 258 -0.27 -26.32 -5.83
CA GLN A 258 -1.39 -25.93 -6.67
C GLN A 258 -2.43 -25.16 -5.84
N LEU A 259 -2.88 -24.01 -6.37
CA LEU A 259 -4.01 -23.28 -5.82
C LEU A 259 -5.29 -23.79 -6.50
N GLU A 260 -5.88 -24.82 -5.94
CA GLU A 260 -7.12 -25.37 -6.47
C GLU A 260 -8.31 -24.53 -6.02
N GLY A 261 -8.93 -23.84 -6.96
CA GLY A 261 -10.28 -23.30 -6.79
C GLY A 261 -11.30 -24.38 -7.09
N LYS A 262 -12.34 -24.56 -6.31
CA LYS A 262 -13.43 -25.50 -6.59
C LYS A 262 -14.07 -25.16 -7.95
N GLY A 263 -13.85 -26.03 -8.96
CA GLY A 263 -14.44 -25.88 -10.30
C GLY A 263 -13.88 -24.73 -11.14
N ALA A 264 -12.66 -24.35 -10.89
CA ALA A 264 -12.07 -23.15 -11.40
C ALA A 264 -11.74 -23.13 -12.89
N THR A 265 -12.61 -22.58 -13.65
CA THR A 265 -12.30 -21.88 -14.91
C THR A 265 -12.75 -20.43 -14.77
N PRO A 266 -11.85 -19.46 -14.85
CA PRO A 266 -10.42 -19.52 -15.16
C PRO A 266 -9.55 -19.98 -13.97
N LYS A 267 -8.27 -20.37 -14.23
CA LYS A 267 -7.29 -20.71 -13.18
C LYS A 267 -7.07 -19.55 -12.20
N PRO A 268 -6.77 -19.81 -10.90
CA PRO A 268 -6.26 -18.77 -10.02
C PRO A 268 -5.05 -18.08 -10.64
N ARG A 269 -4.96 -16.76 -10.47
CA ARG A 269 -3.80 -15.97 -10.89
C ARG A 269 -3.14 -15.41 -9.63
N PRO A 270 -2.24 -16.18 -8.98
CA PRO A 270 -1.61 -15.76 -7.73
C PRO A 270 -0.72 -14.52 -7.95
N MET A 271 -0.82 -13.58 -7.02
CA MET A 271 -0.17 -12.27 -7.07
C MET A 271 0.70 -12.04 -5.82
N GLY A 272 0.19 -11.34 -4.82
CA GLY A 272 0.89 -11.02 -3.58
C GLY A 272 1.03 -12.22 -2.64
N ILE A 273 2.13 -12.25 -1.91
CA ILE A 273 2.41 -13.24 -0.86
C ILE A 273 2.73 -12.55 0.46
N ALA A 274 2.14 -13.05 1.55
CA ALA A 274 2.56 -12.78 2.92
C ALA A 274 2.75 -14.11 3.66
N VAL A 275 3.73 -14.17 4.54
CA VAL A 275 4.00 -15.37 5.36
C VAL A 275 3.71 -15.03 6.81
N HIS A 276 2.98 -15.93 7.51
CA HIS A 276 2.72 -15.75 8.92
C HIS A 276 4.05 -15.80 9.71
N PRO A 277 4.25 -14.96 10.74
CA PRO A 277 5.52 -14.86 11.47
C PRO A 277 5.97 -16.17 12.14
N ASP A 278 5.07 -17.10 12.43
CA ASP A 278 5.41 -18.44 12.95
C ASP A 278 5.74 -19.46 11.85
N GLY A 279 5.64 -19.07 10.57
CA GLY A 279 5.89 -19.94 9.43
C GLY A 279 4.80 -20.97 9.14
N SER A 280 3.68 -20.94 9.85
CA SER A 280 2.62 -21.96 9.70
C SER A 280 1.77 -21.82 8.45
N THR A 281 1.63 -20.61 7.93
CA THR A 281 0.72 -20.29 6.82
C THR A 281 1.35 -19.29 5.85
N VAL A 282 1.16 -19.55 4.57
CA VAL A 282 1.45 -18.62 3.47
C VAL A 282 0.13 -18.10 2.92
N TYR A 283 -0.06 -16.80 2.93
CA TYR A 283 -1.23 -16.11 2.40
C TYR A 283 -0.94 -15.65 0.98
N VAL A 284 -1.84 -15.96 0.05
CA VAL A 284 -1.65 -15.66 -1.37
C VAL A 284 -2.92 -15.06 -1.96
N THR A 285 -2.81 -13.87 -2.50
CA THR A 285 -3.90 -13.26 -3.26
C THR A 285 -3.98 -13.87 -4.66
N ALA A 286 -5.19 -14.09 -5.17
CA ALA A 286 -5.39 -14.63 -6.52
C ALA A 286 -6.33 -13.75 -7.34
N GLY A 287 -5.75 -13.04 -8.30
CA GLY A 287 -6.41 -11.96 -9.02
C GLY A 287 -7.65 -12.36 -9.81
N SER A 288 -7.67 -13.51 -10.50
CA SER A 288 -8.82 -13.93 -11.31
C SER A 288 -10.00 -14.45 -10.51
N PHE A 289 -9.74 -14.93 -9.28
CA PHE A 289 -10.78 -15.43 -8.37
C PHE A 289 -11.31 -14.39 -7.41
N GLY A 290 -10.54 -13.32 -7.16
CA GLY A 290 -10.87 -12.41 -6.09
C GLY A 290 -10.70 -13.00 -4.70
N HIS A 291 -9.85 -14.01 -4.53
CA HIS A 291 -9.69 -14.77 -3.29
C HIS A 291 -8.31 -14.58 -2.66
N LEU A 292 -8.28 -14.76 -1.34
CA LEU A 292 -7.10 -15.01 -0.53
C LEU A 292 -7.00 -16.49 -0.26
N PHE A 293 -5.91 -17.14 -0.66
CA PHE A 293 -5.62 -18.54 -0.35
C PHE A 293 -4.78 -18.64 0.92
N LEU A 294 -5.11 -19.60 1.77
CA LEU A 294 -4.37 -19.97 2.96
C LEU A 294 -3.65 -21.29 2.67
N VAL A 295 -2.34 -21.23 2.60
CA VAL A 295 -1.49 -22.35 2.17
C VAL A 295 -0.65 -22.83 3.34
N ASP A 296 -0.79 -24.13 3.66
CA ASP A 296 0.12 -24.82 4.56
C ASP A 296 1.44 -25.10 3.81
N PRO A 297 2.58 -24.54 4.26
CA PRO A 297 3.87 -24.69 3.56
C PRO A 297 4.40 -26.14 3.50
N SER A 298 3.83 -27.05 4.28
CA SER A 298 4.20 -28.49 4.28
C SER A 298 3.42 -29.31 3.25
N LYS A 299 2.34 -28.77 2.67
CA LYS A 299 1.45 -29.48 1.74
C LYS A 299 1.69 -29.07 0.30
N LYS A 300 1.17 -29.86 -0.64
CA LYS A 300 1.28 -29.60 -2.09
C LYS A 300 0.02 -28.99 -2.70
N THR A 301 -1.01 -28.77 -1.91
CA THR A 301 -2.27 -28.14 -2.33
C THR A 301 -2.70 -27.13 -1.28
N ALA A 302 -3.31 -26.03 -1.73
CA ALA A 302 -3.93 -25.07 -0.82
C ALA A 302 -5.25 -25.63 -0.26
N ALA A 303 -5.43 -25.54 1.06
CA ALA A 303 -6.57 -26.15 1.73
C ALA A 303 -7.80 -25.25 1.77
N THR A 304 -7.64 -23.93 1.76
CA THR A 304 -8.72 -22.98 2.06
C THR A 304 -8.53 -21.68 1.29
N SER A 305 -9.65 -21.10 0.83
CA SER A 305 -9.65 -19.74 0.30
C SER A 305 -10.81 -18.94 0.90
N ILE A 306 -10.65 -17.61 0.93
CA ILE A 306 -11.63 -16.63 1.40
C ILE A 306 -11.84 -15.63 0.28
N GLU A 307 -13.09 -15.27 -0.02
CA GLU A 307 -13.36 -14.20 -0.97
C GLU A 307 -12.83 -12.88 -0.40
N ALA A 308 -11.94 -12.22 -1.14
CA ALA A 308 -11.30 -10.97 -0.72
C ALA A 308 -11.92 -9.76 -1.43
N GLY A 309 -11.87 -9.73 -2.77
CA GLY A 309 -12.35 -8.60 -3.57
C GLY A 309 -11.99 -8.78 -5.03
N GLN A 310 -12.19 -7.74 -5.84
CA GLN A 310 -11.88 -7.83 -7.27
C GLN A 310 -10.37 -7.70 -7.51
N ARG A 311 -9.78 -8.74 -8.08
CA ARG A 311 -8.36 -8.82 -8.44
C ARG A 311 -7.44 -8.30 -7.33
N PRO A 312 -7.41 -8.96 -6.16
CA PRO A 312 -6.52 -8.57 -5.08
C PRO A 312 -5.05 -8.73 -5.50
N TRP A 313 -4.23 -7.69 -5.25
CA TRP A 313 -2.81 -7.65 -5.53
C TRP A 313 -2.00 -7.73 -4.25
N GLY A 314 -1.75 -6.60 -3.62
CA GLY A 314 -1.01 -6.51 -2.39
C GLY A 314 -1.71 -7.21 -1.23
N VAL A 315 -0.93 -7.74 -0.32
CA VAL A 315 -1.40 -8.41 0.89
C VAL A 315 -0.51 -8.02 2.08
N GLY A 316 -1.13 -7.77 3.22
CA GLY A 316 -0.43 -7.49 4.48
C GLY A 316 -1.11 -8.20 5.64
N LEU A 317 -0.32 -8.77 6.55
CA LEU A 317 -0.81 -9.31 7.82
C LEU A 317 -0.67 -8.24 8.90
N LEU A 318 -1.72 -8.01 9.68
CA LEU A 318 -1.64 -7.11 10.83
C LEU A 318 -0.81 -7.75 11.95
N PRO A 319 -0.22 -6.93 12.86
CA PRO A 319 0.59 -7.43 13.98
C PRO A 319 -0.16 -8.35 14.94
N ASP A 320 -1.50 -8.35 14.90
CA ASP A 320 -2.33 -9.27 15.68
C ASP A 320 -2.24 -10.73 15.23
N GLY A 321 -1.65 -10.99 14.03
CA GLY A 321 -1.57 -12.30 13.41
C GLY A 321 -2.92 -12.89 13.01
N LYS A 322 -4.01 -12.11 13.07
CA LYS A 322 -5.39 -12.59 12.86
C LYS A 322 -6.12 -11.89 11.73
N THR A 323 -5.62 -10.75 11.29
CA THR A 323 -6.25 -9.94 10.26
C THR A 323 -5.35 -9.79 9.05
N ILE A 324 -5.84 -10.15 7.88
CA ILE A 324 -5.20 -9.90 6.58
C ILE A 324 -5.86 -8.69 5.91
N VAL A 325 -5.04 -7.90 5.25
CA VAL A 325 -5.48 -6.78 4.42
C VAL A 325 -5.10 -7.06 2.97
N THR A 326 -6.04 -6.88 2.03
CA THR A 326 -5.77 -7.02 0.59
C THR A 326 -6.15 -5.74 -0.16
N ALA A 327 -5.33 -5.36 -1.13
CA ALA A 327 -5.60 -4.24 -2.03
C ALA A 327 -6.30 -4.77 -3.30
N ASN A 328 -7.54 -4.30 -3.56
CA ASN A 328 -8.41 -4.81 -4.61
C ASN A 328 -8.50 -3.78 -5.75
N GLY A 329 -7.65 -3.94 -6.77
CA GLY A 329 -7.44 -2.95 -7.82
C GLY A 329 -8.70 -2.44 -8.50
N PRO A 330 -9.47 -3.29 -9.23
CA PRO A 330 -10.61 -2.84 -10.01
C PRO A 330 -11.80 -2.29 -9.20
N SER A 331 -11.97 -2.73 -7.94
CA SER A 331 -13.06 -2.27 -7.08
C SER A 331 -12.73 -1.02 -6.27
N ASN A 332 -11.47 -0.54 -6.32
CA ASN A 332 -11.00 0.64 -5.59
C ASN A 332 -11.26 0.54 -4.07
N ASP A 333 -11.07 -0.65 -3.54
CA ASP A 333 -11.26 -0.93 -2.12
C ASP A 333 -10.13 -1.78 -1.53
N VAL A 334 -10.12 -1.85 -0.22
CA VAL A 334 -9.25 -2.69 0.59
C VAL A 334 -10.13 -3.59 1.43
N SER A 335 -9.79 -4.86 1.50
CA SER A 335 -10.51 -5.81 2.37
C SER A 335 -9.72 -6.09 3.64
N PHE A 336 -10.36 -5.95 4.79
CA PHE A 336 -9.91 -6.45 6.08
C PHE A 336 -10.57 -7.80 6.31
N ILE A 337 -9.79 -8.85 6.43
CA ILE A 337 -10.23 -10.25 6.49
C ILE A 337 -9.85 -10.82 7.83
N ASP A 338 -10.83 -11.14 8.68
CA ASP A 338 -10.62 -11.89 9.92
C ASP A 338 -10.39 -13.37 9.57
N LEU A 339 -9.23 -13.89 9.94
CA LEU A 339 -8.81 -15.25 9.57
C LEU A 339 -9.58 -16.35 10.30
N ALA A 340 -10.10 -16.07 11.50
CA ALA A 340 -10.83 -17.03 12.30
C ALA A 340 -12.30 -17.16 11.84
N THR A 341 -12.97 -16.02 11.67
CA THR A 341 -14.39 -15.96 11.31
C THR A 341 -14.62 -15.93 9.80
N LYS A 342 -13.58 -15.60 9.01
CA LYS A 342 -13.62 -15.35 7.57
C LYS A 342 -14.50 -14.14 7.19
N ALA A 343 -14.82 -13.29 8.16
CA ALA A 343 -15.54 -12.05 7.91
C ALA A 343 -14.67 -11.07 7.12
N VAL A 344 -15.29 -10.39 6.16
CA VAL A 344 -14.62 -9.42 5.28
C VAL A 344 -15.30 -8.07 5.41
N LYS A 345 -14.50 -7.05 5.76
CA LYS A 345 -14.94 -5.65 5.75
C LYS A 345 -14.19 -4.90 4.66
N LYS A 346 -14.92 -4.24 3.77
CA LYS A 346 -14.35 -3.43 2.70
C LYS A 346 -14.28 -1.96 3.10
N ILE A 347 -13.19 -1.31 2.72
CA ILE A 347 -12.93 0.11 2.96
C ILE A 347 -12.51 0.72 1.63
N SER A 348 -13.15 1.82 1.23
CA SER A 348 -12.80 2.54 0.00
C SER A 348 -11.38 3.08 0.07
N ALA A 349 -10.66 3.00 -1.05
CA ALA A 349 -9.34 3.55 -1.27
C ALA A 349 -9.31 4.45 -2.51
N GLY A 350 -8.14 4.90 -2.94
CA GLY A 350 -7.99 5.59 -4.22
C GLY A 350 -8.13 4.65 -5.42
N ALA A 351 -7.82 5.14 -6.63
CA ALA A 351 -8.02 4.36 -7.85
C ALA A 351 -6.93 3.30 -8.05
N ARG A 352 -7.34 2.05 -8.20
CA ARG A 352 -6.49 0.85 -8.37
C ARG A 352 -5.52 0.65 -7.21
N PRO A 353 -6.00 0.31 -6.01
CA PRO A 353 -5.14 -0.12 -4.91
C PRO A 353 -4.21 -1.25 -5.32
N TRP A 354 -2.90 -1.14 -4.97
CA TRP A 354 -1.89 -2.06 -5.43
C TRP A 354 -1.05 -2.65 -4.29
N GLY A 355 -0.20 -1.86 -3.65
CA GLY A 355 0.68 -2.27 -2.57
C GLY A 355 0.07 -2.06 -1.19
N VAL A 356 0.44 -2.89 -0.23
CA VAL A 356 0.01 -2.80 1.17
C VAL A 356 1.22 -2.79 2.08
N ALA A 357 1.28 -1.82 2.99
CA ALA A 357 2.25 -1.79 4.07
C ALA A 357 1.54 -1.57 5.41
N VAL A 358 2.04 -2.20 6.47
CA VAL A 358 1.46 -2.14 7.81
C VAL A 358 2.48 -1.54 8.75
N VAL A 359 2.09 -0.50 9.48
CA VAL A 359 2.91 0.15 10.51
C VAL A 359 2.20 -0.01 11.85
N GLY A 360 2.80 -0.77 12.76
CA GLY A 360 2.37 -0.91 14.15
C GLY A 360 3.26 -0.08 15.07
N ARG A 361 2.70 0.34 16.20
CA ARG A 361 3.45 0.94 17.30
C ARG A 361 3.79 -0.11 18.34
#